data_e07aa1ae580bf92c770c1eb483410526
#
_entry.id   e07aa1ae580bf92c770c1eb483410526
#
_cell.length_a   1.000
_cell.length_b   1.000
_cell.length_c   1.000
_cell.angle_alpha   90.00
_cell.angle_beta   90.00
_cell.angle_gamma   90.00
#
_symmetry.space_group_name_H-M   'P 1'
#
loop_
_entity.id
_entity.type
_entity.pdbx_description
1 polymer ?
#
loop_
_entity_poly.entity_id
_entity_poly.type
_entity_poly.pdbx_seq_one_letter_code
_entity_poly.pdbx_strand_id
1 'polypeptide(L)'
;MKRAIVVICSWASALCLALAYLAIGWGIDEVVGGQAWSTWWIALAGALGSGFFAWAVSALGAMAMKQLEPSLRHSMIRQVFALGPSQRTNERAGRVVNSATDGVERVAAYKGIFLAPMIASLTMPVLVVVFVALTLDPASGGFLAIAIPLVPICVMGFRKAFKPVSARYRHASRQLSAKELDAIQGLGDLALMNAGKGVGKRLAEAAEEVRSKVMSYLAGNQLILLVIDSVFSLGMITGAIALALIRYEQGALSAGGAISLVLLSSIMLDPLDRIGQFFYIGMGGIAANKEIKKFNEQTPPVADAKGVSIPVIPAAPGEIRLSGVSFSYTKDTPVLRDANLTLSPGEHVALAGPSGAGKSTISALLQGFLRPERGQVCLNGVDLATAPLSWVRAQSAVVEQSTYLFSGTLRDNLLLAAPTATDDQLIEALRAAHLGEFYDALPAGLDARVGARGLAVSGGEAQRIAIARAFLKNASIMILDEPTAHVDLASEREILASLDTVCAGRTTLTISHRDATIKGADRVSTLQEGTIR
;
A
#
# COMPACT_ATOMS: atom_id res chain seq x y z
N MET A 1 -11.04 18.79 -13.01
CA MET A 1 -11.13 20.25 -12.70
C MET A 1 -9.89 20.79 -12.00
N LYS A 2 -9.48 20.28 -10.81
CA LYS A 2 -8.31 20.81 -10.06
C LYS A 2 -6.97 20.80 -10.82
N ARG A 3 -6.67 19.77 -11.65
CA ARG A 3 -5.44 19.70 -12.45
C ARG A 3 -5.36 20.75 -13.54
N ALA A 4 -6.47 21.04 -14.22
CA ALA A 4 -6.53 22.09 -15.23
C ALA A 4 -6.22 23.47 -14.63
N ILE A 5 -6.70 23.74 -13.42
CA ILE A 5 -6.41 24.99 -12.71
C ILE A 5 -4.91 25.13 -12.46
N VAL A 6 -4.22 24.07 -12.02
CA VAL A 6 -2.77 24.08 -11.79
C VAL A 6 -2.02 24.34 -13.10
N VAL A 7 -2.43 23.72 -14.21
CA VAL A 7 -1.83 23.96 -15.53
C VAL A 7 -2.04 25.43 -15.95
N ILE A 8 -3.25 25.95 -15.81
CA ILE A 8 -3.56 27.36 -16.14
C ILE A 8 -2.74 28.33 -15.27
N CYS A 9 -2.64 28.08 -13.95
CA CYS A 9 -1.80 28.89 -13.07
C CYS A 9 -0.31 28.83 -13.46
N SER A 10 0.19 27.66 -13.90
CA SER A 10 1.55 27.54 -14.39
C SER A 10 1.78 28.36 -15.67
N TRP A 11 0.84 28.32 -16.61
CA TRP A 11 0.89 29.16 -17.81
C TRP A 11 0.80 30.66 -17.50
N ALA A 12 -0.08 31.03 -16.57
CA ALA A 12 -0.20 32.41 -16.10
C ALA A 12 1.10 32.90 -15.45
N SER A 13 1.75 32.07 -14.63
CA SER A 13 3.05 32.37 -14.03
C SER A 13 4.10 32.66 -15.11
N ALA A 14 4.20 31.82 -16.16
CA ALA A 14 5.14 32.01 -17.25
C ALA A 14 4.85 33.25 -18.10
N LEU A 15 3.58 33.51 -18.39
CA LEU A 15 3.19 34.71 -19.14
C LEU A 15 3.47 35.99 -18.34
N CYS A 16 3.22 36.00 -17.04
CA CYS A 16 3.56 37.12 -16.16
C CYS A 16 5.09 37.34 -16.14
N LEU A 17 5.89 36.28 -16.10
CA LEU A 17 7.34 36.38 -16.17
C LEU A 17 7.80 36.87 -17.53
N ALA A 18 7.19 36.38 -18.61
CA ALA A 18 7.49 36.85 -19.98
C ALA A 18 7.19 38.34 -20.15
N LEU A 19 6.08 38.83 -19.61
CA LEU A 19 5.74 40.26 -19.58
C LEU A 19 6.76 41.08 -18.77
N ALA A 20 7.22 40.56 -17.63
CA ALA A 20 8.26 41.19 -16.82
C ALA A 20 9.57 41.35 -17.63
N TYR A 21 10.01 40.30 -18.34
CA TYR A 21 11.20 40.33 -19.16
C TYR A 21 11.08 41.29 -20.35
N LEU A 22 9.91 41.37 -20.97
CA LEU A 22 9.63 42.34 -22.03
C LEU A 22 9.65 43.77 -21.50
N ALA A 23 9.06 44.03 -20.35
CA ALA A 23 9.05 45.35 -19.71
C ALA A 23 10.47 45.83 -19.30
N ILE A 24 11.34 44.89 -18.89
CA ILE A 24 12.77 45.19 -18.66
C ILE A 24 13.42 45.66 -19.97
N GLY A 25 13.15 44.99 -21.09
CA GLY A 25 13.66 45.42 -22.39
C GLY A 25 13.17 46.79 -22.78
N TRP A 26 11.88 47.07 -22.67
CA TRP A 26 11.34 48.42 -22.94
C TRP A 26 12.00 49.49 -22.06
N GLY A 27 12.22 49.21 -20.79
CA GLY A 27 12.91 50.11 -19.87
C GLY A 27 14.37 50.38 -20.30
N ILE A 28 15.07 49.37 -20.83
CA ILE A 28 16.43 49.55 -21.38
C ILE A 28 16.37 50.47 -22.58
N ASP A 29 15.41 50.30 -23.49
CA ASP A 29 15.26 51.17 -24.66
C ASP A 29 14.93 52.62 -24.26
N GLU A 30 14.08 52.84 -23.24
CA GLU A 30 13.79 54.15 -22.66
C GLU A 30 15.06 54.82 -22.11
N VAL A 31 15.87 54.08 -21.34
CA VAL A 31 17.11 54.59 -20.73
C VAL A 31 18.16 54.88 -21.78
N VAL A 32 18.35 54.02 -22.78
CA VAL A 32 19.26 54.23 -23.91
C VAL A 32 18.83 55.44 -24.73
N GLY A 33 17.50 55.68 -24.84
CA GLY A 33 16.93 56.88 -25.48
C GLY A 33 16.98 58.13 -24.61
N GLY A 34 17.61 58.10 -23.44
CA GLY A 34 17.74 59.25 -22.52
C GLY A 34 16.47 59.55 -21.72
N GLN A 35 15.50 58.65 -21.68
CA GLN A 35 14.26 58.78 -20.93
C GLN A 35 14.35 58.06 -19.56
N ALA A 36 13.51 58.49 -18.61
CA ALA A 36 13.39 57.76 -17.36
C ALA A 36 12.62 56.45 -17.60
N TRP A 37 13.02 55.37 -16.91
CA TRP A 37 12.34 54.09 -17.01
C TRP A 37 10.88 54.19 -16.50
N SER A 38 9.95 54.34 -17.41
CA SER A 38 8.52 54.51 -17.12
C SER A 38 7.78 53.15 -16.94
N THR A 39 8.32 52.08 -17.54
CA THR A 39 7.72 50.75 -17.60
C THR A 39 8.10 49.83 -16.41
N TRP A 40 8.90 50.33 -15.42
CA TRP A 40 9.35 49.54 -14.26
C TRP A 40 8.24 48.84 -13.46
N TRP A 41 7.08 49.52 -13.36
CA TRP A 41 5.93 48.99 -12.64
C TRP A 41 5.31 47.75 -13.33
N ILE A 42 5.40 47.64 -14.68
CA ILE A 42 4.95 46.47 -15.44
C ILE A 42 5.89 45.29 -15.13
N ALA A 43 7.21 45.53 -15.09
CA ALA A 43 8.19 44.52 -14.72
C ALA A 43 7.95 44.02 -13.30
N LEU A 44 7.71 44.93 -12.36
CA LEU A 44 7.40 44.59 -10.97
C LEU A 44 6.07 43.79 -10.84
N ALA A 45 5.02 44.28 -11.50
CA ALA A 45 3.70 43.59 -11.49
C ALA A 45 3.79 42.19 -12.11
N GLY A 46 4.53 42.05 -13.22
CA GLY A 46 4.80 40.76 -13.86
C GLY A 46 5.57 39.80 -12.93
N ALA A 47 6.62 40.29 -12.29
CA ALA A 47 7.38 39.47 -11.32
C ALA A 47 6.54 39.03 -10.13
N LEU A 48 5.78 39.95 -9.53
CA LEU A 48 4.85 39.64 -8.41
C LEU A 48 3.75 38.67 -8.85
N GLY A 49 3.15 38.89 -10.03
CA GLY A 49 2.16 37.98 -10.61
C GLY A 49 2.69 36.58 -10.84
N SER A 50 3.91 36.47 -11.40
CA SER A 50 4.59 35.18 -11.59
C SER A 50 4.81 34.47 -10.25
N GLY A 51 5.30 35.20 -9.24
CA GLY A 51 5.50 34.66 -7.88
C GLY A 51 4.20 34.18 -7.25
N PHE A 52 3.11 34.97 -7.39
CA PHE A 52 1.78 34.59 -6.87
C PHE A 52 1.26 33.30 -7.52
N PHE A 53 1.33 33.20 -8.85
CA PHE A 53 0.85 32.00 -9.54
C PHE A 53 1.76 30.78 -9.27
N ALA A 54 3.07 30.96 -9.13
CA ALA A 54 3.98 29.89 -8.74
C ALA A 54 3.66 29.38 -7.31
N TRP A 55 3.40 30.30 -6.38
CA TRP A 55 2.92 29.93 -5.05
C TRP A 55 1.57 29.19 -5.10
N ALA A 56 0.62 29.65 -5.91
CA ALA A 56 -0.67 29.00 -6.08
C ALA A 56 -0.54 27.58 -6.64
N VAL A 57 0.36 27.34 -7.62
CA VAL A 57 0.68 26.01 -8.14
C VAL A 57 1.18 25.10 -7.02
N SER A 58 2.11 25.56 -6.20
CA SER A 58 2.67 24.80 -5.07
C SER A 58 1.64 24.51 -4.00
N ALA A 59 0.82 25.49 -3.62
CA ALA A 59 -0.24 25.35 -2.63
C ALA A 59 -1.33 24.37 -3.09
N LEU A 60 -1.79 24.50 -4.34
CA LEU A 60 -2.79 23.59 -4.91
C LEU A 60 -2.25 22.16 -5.05
N GLY A 61 -0.98 22.00 -5.40
CA GLY A 61 -0.30 20.71 -5.45
C GLY A 61 -0.23 20.03 -4.09
N ALA A 62 0.19 20.78 -3.07
CA ALA A 62 0.25 20.29 -1.68
C ALA A 62 -1.14 19.92 -1.14
N MET A 63 -2.18 20.73 -1.41
CA MET A 63 -3.56 20.41 -1.05
C MET A 63 -4.06 19.15 -1.75
N ALA A 64 -3.72 18.97 -3.03
CA ALA A 64 -4.08 17.76 -3.78
C ALA A 64 -3.39 16.51 -3.21
N MET A 65 -2.12 16.58 -2.85
CA MET A 65 -1.38 15.50 -2.19
C MET A 65 -2.03 15.13 -0.85
N LYS A 66 -2.30 16.14 0.00
CA LYS A 66 -2.94 15.96 1.33
C LYS A 66 -4.33 15.30 1.25
N GLN A 67 -5.08 15.50 0.16
CA GLN A 67 -6.38 14.84 -0.04
C GLN A 67 -6.26 13.43 -0.63
N LEU A 68 -5.29 13.22 -1.52
CA LEU A 68 -5.09 11.93 -2.21
C LEU A 68 -4.52 10.85 -1.30
N GLU A 69 -3.57 11.19 -0.44
CA GLU A 69 -2.87 10.24 0.41
C GLU A 69 -3.81 9.45 1.33
N PRO A 70 -4.69 10.10 2.15
CA PRO A 70 -5.63 9.37 3.00
C PRO A 70 -6.62 8.51 2.20
N SER A 71 -7.08 9.00 1.05
CA SER A 71 -8.04 8.26 0.21
C SER A 71 -7.44 7.00 -0.38
N LEU A 72 -6.18 7.05 -0.85
CA LEU A 72 -5.45 5.91 -1.36
C LEU A 72 -5.17 4.89 -0.24
N ARG A 73 -4.72 5.37 0.93
CA ARG A 73 -4.45 4.52 2.09
C ARG A 73 -5.72 3.82 2.56
N HIS A 74 -6.83 4.55 2.65
CA HIS A 74 -8.13 3.98 3.00
C HIS A 74 -8.59 2.91 1.99
N SER A 75 -8.42 3.17 0.68
CA SER A 75 -8.78 2.19 -0.36
C SER A 75 -7.97 0.90 -0.23
N MET A 76 -6.67 1.01 0.05
CA MET A 76 -5.80 -0.16 0.26
C MET A 76 -6.17 -0.94 1.51
N ILE A 77 -6.38 -0.26 2.65
CA ILE A 77 -6.79 -0.91 3.90
C ILE A 77 -8.13 -1.61 3.70
N ARG A 78 -9.12 -0.96 3.10
CA ARG A 78 -10.40 -1.57 2.76
C ARG A 78 -10.23 -2.84 1.91
N GLN A 79 -9.33 -2.80 0.93
CA GLN A 79 -9.04 -3.95 0.07
C GLN A 79 -8.37 -5.10 0.83
N VAL A 80 -7.46 -4.80 1.78
CA VAL A 80 -6.87 -5.81 2.67
C VAL A 80 -7.97 -6.56 3.43
N PHE A 81 -8.90 -5.83 4.05
CA PHE A 81 -10.02 -6.45 4.77
C PHE A 81 -10.98 -7.22 3.85
N ALA A 82 -11.20 -6.73 2.62
CA ALA A 82 -12.04 -7.43 1.65
C ALA A 82 -11.41 -8.74 1.16
N LEU A 83 -10.09 -8.77 1.00
CA LEU A 83 -9.35 -9.98 0.60
C LEU A 83 -9.29 -11.03 1.72
N GLY A 84 -9.40 -10.60 2.97
CA GLY A 84 -9.36 -11.48 4.14
C GLY A 84 -8.00 -12.17 4.35
N PRO A 85 -7.91 -13.10 5.32
CA PRO A 85 -6.70 -13.88 5.62
C PRO A 85 -6.50 -14.99 4.59
N SER A 86 -6.01 -14.65 3.39
CA SER A 86 -5.62 -15.64 2.38
C SER A 86 -4.12 -15.92 2.46
N GLN A 87 -3.70 -17.16 2.13
CA GLN A 87 -2.27 -17.50 2.01
C GLN A 87 -1.49 -16.49 1.16
N ARG A 88 -2.10 -15.97 0.08
CA ARG A 88 -1.49 -14.94 -0.78
C ARG A 88 -1.31 -13.60 -0.08
N THR A 89 -2.12 -13.29 0.92
CA THR A 89 -2.03 -12.04 1.69
C THR A 89 -0.90 -12.11 2.71
N ASN A 90 -0.72 -13.25 3.39
CA ASN A 90 0.34 -13.45 4.38
C ASN A 90 1.74 -13.42 3.75
N GLU A 91 1.96 -14.11 2.62
CA GLU A 91 3.24 -14.08 1.89
C GLU A 91 3.63 -12.68 1.39
N ARG A 92 2.67 -11.76 1.29
CA ARG A 92 2.84 -10.41 0.73
C ARG A 92 2.64 -9.30 1.76
N ALA A 93 2.41 -9.60 3.03
CA ALA A 93 2.10 -8.61 4.05
C ALA A 93 3.09 -7.45 4.07
N GLY A 94 4.40 -7.72 4.09
CA GLY A 94 5.42 -6.67 4.04
C GLY A 94 5.34 -5.80 2.77
N ARG A 95 4.97 -6.38 1.63
CA ARG A 95 4.81 -5.65 0.37
C ARG A 95 3.57 -4.77 0.38
N VAL A 96 2.47 -5.27 0.96
CA VAL A 96 1.23 -4.50 1.12
C VAL A 96 1.45 -3.33 2.07
N VAL A 97 2.13 -3.56 3.21
CA VAL A 97 2.50 -2.49 4.15
C VAL A 97 3.36 -1.44 3.47
N ASN A 98 4.43 -1.83 2.77
CA ASN A 98 5.29 -0.89 2.04
C ASN A 98 4.51 -0.11 0.94
N SER A 99 3.58 -0.76 0.24
CA SER A 99 2.73 -0.08 -0.75
C SER A 99 1.73 0.88 -0.09
N ALA A 100 1.22 0.56 1.11
CA ALA A 100 0.30 1.41 1.87
C ALA A 100 0.99 2.62 2.56
N THR A 101 2.30 2.55 2.79
CA THR A 101 3.14 3.63 3.32
C THR A 101 3.82 4.39 2.18
N ASP A 102 5.00 3.97 1.79
CA ASP A 102 5.84 4.64 0.77
C ASP A 102 5.19 4.68 -0.61
N GLY A 103 4.49 3.60 -1.00
CA GLY A 103 3.82 3.53 -2.31
C GLY A 103 2.74 4.59 -2.45
N VAL A 104 1.90 4.76 -1.43
CA VAL A 104 0.82 5.78 -1.40
C VAL A 104 1.41 7.18 -1.44
N GLU A 105 2.46 7.47 -0.67
CA GLU A 105 3.14 8.76 -0.67
C GLU A 105 3.71 9.10 -2.05
N ARG A 106 4.40 8.16 -2.71
CA ARG A 106 4.92 8.34 -4.07
C ARG A 106 3.83 8.62 -5.09
N VAL A 107 2.68 7.95 -4.99
CA VAL A 107 1.53 8.19 -5.89
C VAL A 107 0.90 9.55 -5.61
N ALA A 108 0.78 9.94 -4.35
CA ALA A 108 0.22 11.24 -3.95
C ALA A 108 1.13 12.39 -4.43
N ALA A 109 2.45 12.28 -4.25
CA ALA A 109 3.41 13.24 -4.77
C ALA A 109 3.37 13.32 -6.31
N TYR A 110 3.37 12.18 -7.01
CA TYR A 110 3.28 12.13 -8.46
C TYR A 110 2.02 12.79 -8.99
N LYS A 111 0.85 12.46 -8.44
CA LYS A 111 -0.44 12.98 -8.94
C LYS A 111 -0.75 14.39 -8.46
N GLY A 112 -0.29 14.76 -7.25
CA GLY A 112 -0.58 16.04 -6.62
C GLY A 112 0.40 17.14 -7.05
N ILE A 113 1.69 16.88 -6.94
CA ILE A 113 2.72 17.91 -7.10
C ILE A 113 3.34 17.85 -8.50
N PHE A 114 3.56 16.66 -9.06
CA PHE A 114 4.38 16.53 -10.26
C PHE A 114 3.62 16.58 -11.59
N LEU A 115 2.49 15.85 -11.71
CA LEU A 115 1.86 15.58 -13.02
C LEU A 115 1.33 16.84 -13.71
N ALA A 116 0.67 17.73 -13.00
CA ALA A 116 0.06 18.92 -13.60
C ALA A 116 1.12 19.97 -14.00
N PRO A 117 2.12 20.32 -13.16
CA PRO A 117 3.24 21.16 -13.57
C PRO A 117 4.06 20.56 -14.72
N MET A 118 4.24 19.24 -14.79
CA MET A 118 4.93 18.57 -15.90
C MET A 118 4.19 18.77 -17.24
N ILE A 119 2.85 18.65 -17.23
CA ILE A 119 2.03 18.92 -18.42
C ILE A 119 2.16 20.41 -18.84
N ALA A 120 2.13 21.31 -17.85
CA ALA A 120 2.28 22.73 -18.12
C ALA A 120 3.65 23.05 -18.73
N SER A 121 4.74 22.52 -18.17
CA SER A 121 6.09 22.80 -18.67
C SER A 121 6.34 22.25 -20.08
N LEU A 122 5.75 21.13 -20.46
CA LEU A 122 5.83 20.60 -21.81
C LEU A 122 5.09 21.47 -22.86
N THR A 123 4.07 22.20 -22.44
CA THR A 123 3.27 23.06 -23.33
C THR A 123 3.71 24.53 -23.28
N MET A 124 4.44 24.93 -22.24
CA MET A 124 4.94 26.29 -22.03
C MET A 124 5.84 26.81 -23.17
N PRO A 125 6.78 26.02 -23.75
CA PRO A 125 7.60 26.48 -24.86
C PRO A 125 6.78 26.99 -26.06
N VAL A 126 5.62 26.35 -26.34
CA VAL A 126 4.75 26.81 -27.45
C VAL A 126 4.19 28.19 -27.15
N LEU A 127 3.78 28.46 -25.90
CA LEU A 127 3.27 29.77 -25.49
C LEU A 127 4.35 30.84 -25.57
N VAL A 128 5.59 30.53 -25.15
CA VAL A 128 6.72 31.45 -25.20
C VAL A 128 7.10 31.77 -26.65
N VAL A 129 7.14 30.78 -27.53
CA VAL A 129 7.41 30.96 -28.96
C VAL A 129 6.37 31.88 -29.61
N VAL A 130 5.10 31.63 -29.38
CA VAL A 130 4.00 32.47 -29.89
C VAL A 130 4.13 33.91 -29.34
N PHE A 131 4.41 34.02 -28.02
CA PHE A 131 4.60 35.33 -27.39
C PHE A 131 5.76 36.11 -28.02
N VAL A 132 6.94 35.50 -28.20
CA VAL A 132 8.11 36.11 -28.83
C VAL A 132 7.82 36.51 -30.28
N ALA A 133 7.16 35.64 -31.05
CA ALA A 133 6.83 35.91 -32.45
C ALA A 133 5.87 37.11 -32.62
N LEU A 134 4.95 37.32 -31.66
CA LEU A 134 3.95 38.38 -31.68
C LEU A 134 4.48 39.73 -31.14
N THR A 135 5.39 39.66 -30.14
CA THR A 135 5.81 40.87 -29.39
C THR A 135 7.18 41.40 -29.78
N LEU A 136 8.08 40.57 -30.24
CA LEU A 136 9.44 40.91 -30.62
C LEU A 136 9.69 40.76 -32.14
N ASP A 137 9.83 39.52 -32.60
CA ASP A 137 10.17 39.23 -33.97
C ASP A 137 9.78 37.80 -34.36
N PRO A 138 9.03 37.58 -35.47
CA PRO A 138 8.63 36.25 -35.92
C PRO A 138 9.80 35.31 -36.23
N ALA A 139 10.94 35.83 -36.74
CA ALA A 139 12.10 35.01 -37.05
C ALA A 139 12.74 34.46 -35.74
N SER A 140 12.79 35.30 -34.71
CA SER A 140 13.26 34.90 -33.37
C SER A 140 12.37 33.85 -32.75
N GLY A 141 11.03 33.97 -32.88
CA GLY A 141 10.11 32.94 -32.50
C GLY A 141 10.33 31.61 -33.24
N GLY A 142 10.55 31.67 -34.56
CA GLY A 142 10.86 30.51 -35.39
C GLY A 142 12.11 29.75 -34.97
N PHE A 143 13.18 30.47 -34.61
CA PHE A 143 14.40 29.86 -34.07
C PHE A 143 14.15 29.12 -32.76
N LEU A 144 13.47 29.78 -31.82
CA LEU A 144 13.12 29.15 -30.52
C LEU A 144 12.23 27.93 -30.70
N ALA A 145 11.36 27.88 -31.73
CA ALA A 145 10.48 26.75 -32.01
C ALA A 145 11.24 25.44 -32.30
N ILE A 146 12.51 25.54 -32.80
CA ILE A 146 13.34 24.35 -33.07
C ILE A 146 13.60 23.53 -31.81
N ALA A 147 13.67 24.17 -30.66
CA ALA A 147 13.87 23.47 -29.38
C ALA A 147 12.70 22.59 -28.98
N ILE A 148 11.47 22.90 -29.40
CA ILE A 148 10.27 22.18 -29.00
C ILE A 148 10.33 20.67 -29.34
N PRO A 149 10.61 20.24 -30.58
CA PRO A 149 10.73 18.84 -30.93
C PRO A 149 12.08 18.22 -30.49
N LEU A 150 13.12 19.02 -30.38
CA LEU A 150 14.49 18.55 -30.13
C LEU A 150 14.61 17.95 -28.71
N VAL A 151 14.03 18.60 -27.71
CA VAL A 151 14.05 18.11 -26.30
C VAL A 151 13.41 16.74 -26.14
N PRO A 152 12.16 16.49 -26.56
CA PRO A 152 11.55 15.16 -26.48
C PRO A 152 12.32 14.08 -27.24
N ILE A 153 12.86 14.39 -28.42
CA ILE A 153 13.62 13.44 -29.25
C ILE A 153 14.87 12.98 -28.50
N CYS A 154 15.65 13.92 -27.95
CA CYS A 154 16.85 13.59 -27.18
C CYS A 154 16.52 12.78 -25.93
N VAL A 155 15.50 13.16 -25.17
CA VAL A 155 15.07 12.43 -23.98
C VAL A 155 14.64 11.00 -24.30
N MET A 156 13.90 10.79 -25.39
CA MET A 156 13.51 9.44 -25.83
C MET A 156 14.72 8.60 -26.25
N GLY A 157 15.68 9.18 -26.94
CA GLY A 157 16.92 8.52 -27.34
C GLY A 157 17.73 8.04 -26.14
N PHE A 158 17.96 8.92 -25.16
CA PHE A 158 18.65 8.59 -23.93
C PHE A 158 17.92 7.52 -23.11
N ARG A 159 16.60 7.65 -22.95
CA ARG A 159 15.80 6.66 -22.23
C ARG A 159 15.95 5.26 -22.82
N LYS A 160 16.00 5.11 -24.15
CA LYS A 160 16.20 3.83 -24.83
C LYS A 160 17.58 3.25 -24.53
N ALA A 161 18.63 4.08 -24.57
CA ALA A 161 20.02 3.69 -24.31
C ALA A 161 20.24 3.23 -22.85
N PHE A 162 19.59 3.87 -21.86
CA PHE A 162 19.82 3.59 -20.43
C PHE A 162 18.86 2.58 -19.79
N LYS A 163 17.82 2.15 -20.50
CA LYS A 163 16.88 1.12 -20.01
C LYS A 163 17.57 -0.16 -19.49
N PRO A 164 18.60 -0.73 -20.17
CA PRO A 164 19.27 -1.95 -19.70
C PRO A 164 20.11 -1.71 -18.44
N VAL A 165 20.73 -0.55 -18.25
CA VAL A 165 21.54 -0.22 -17.07
C VAL A 165 20.64 -0.16 -15.82
N SER A 166 19.52 0.56 -15.92
CA SER A 166 18.51 0.64 -14.85
C SER A 166 17.89 -0.73 -14.51
N ALA A 167 17.70 -1.61 -15.49
CA ALA A 167 17.17 -2.95 -15.26
C ALA A 167 18.16 -3.82 -14.46
N ARG A 168 19.46 -3.77 -14.79
CA ARG A 168 20.52 -4.48 -14.07
C ARG A 168 20.64 -4.07 -12.61
N TYR A 169 20.63 -2.77 -12.35
CA TYR A 169 20.62 -2.25 -10.98
C TYR A 169 19.41 -2.75 -10.19
N ARG A 170 18.19 -2.61 -10.71
CA ARG A 170 16.97 -3.08 -10.04
C ARG A 170 16.95 -4.58 -9.77
N HIS A 171 17.59 -5.38 -10.64
CA HIS A 171 17.71 -6.82 -10.44
C HIS A 171 18.65 -7.14 -9.29
N ALA A 172 19.85 -6.56 -9.28
CA ALA A 172 20.84 -6.75 -8.22
C ALA A 172 20.31 -6.28 -6.84
N SER A 173 19.65 -5.11 -6.79
CA SER A 173 19.03 -4.58 -5.57
C SER A 173 17.97 -5.53 -4.99
N ARG A 174 17.10 -6.10 -5.83
CA ARG A 174 16.09 -7.07 -5.37
C ARG A 174 16.70 -8.36 -4.86
N GLN A 175 17.79 -8.84 -5.49
CA GLN A 175 18.50 -10.04 -5.02
C GLN A 175 19.17 -9.79 -3.66
N LEU A 176 19.78 -8.62 -3.46
CA LEU A 176 20.36 -8.26 -2.16
C LEU A 176 19.28 -8.24 -1.08
N SER A 177 18.16 -7.52 -1.31
CA SER A 177 17.06 -7.44 -0.32
C SER A 177 16.45 -8.82 0.01
N ALA A 178 16.37 -9.74 -0.95
CA ALA A 178 15.95 -11.11 -0.68
C ALA A 178 16.94 -11.84 0.22
N LYS A 179 18.25 -11.75 -0.07
CA LYS A 179 19.30 -12.37 0.75
C LYS A 179 19.38 -11.78 2.16
N GLU A 180 19.19 -10.46 2.30
CA GLU A 180 19.11 -9.79 3.61
C GLU A 180 17.93 -10.31 4.42
N LEU A 181 16.74 -10.41 3.81
CA LEU A 181 15.56 -10.93 4.47
C LEU A 181 15.74 -12.38 4.93
N ASP A 182 16.29 -13.24 4.07
CA ASP A 182 16.58 -14.63 4.41
C ASP A 182 17.57 -14.71 5.61
N ALA A 183 18.61 -13.88 5.61
CA ALA A 183 19.59 -13.84 6.70
C ALA A 183 18.99 -13.34 8.02
N ILE A 184 18.08 -12.34 7.97
CA ILE A 184 17.39 -11.83 9.15
C ILE A 184 16.41 -12.87 9.71
N GLN A 185 15.64 -13.53 8.85
CA GLN A 185 14.68 -14.56 9.25
C GLN A 185 15.41 -15.79 9.84
N GLY A 186 16.54 -16.17 9.27
CA GLY A 186 17.36 -17.29 9.74
C GLY A 186 18.43 -16.91 10.77
N LEU A 187 18.37 -15.72 11.39
CA LEU A 187 19.45 -15.22 12.27
C LEU A 187 19.74 -16.17 13.45
N GLY A 188 18.69 -16.75 14.04
CA GLY A 188 18.81 -17.73 15.12
C GLY A 188 19.60 -18.97 14.68
N ASP A 189 19.25 -19.55 13.54
CA ASP A 189 19.90 -20.75 12.99
C ASP A 189 21.35 -20.44 12.58
N LEU A 190 21.58 -19.26 11.98
CA LEU A 190 22.94 -18.81 11.61
C LEU A 190 23.85 -18.63 12.84
N ALA A 191 23.28 -18.15 13.96
CA ALA A 191 24.00 -18.02 15.21
C ALA A 191 24.33 -19.40 15.81
N LEU A 192 23.37 -20.31 15.87
CA LEU A 192 23.54 -21.68 16.37
C LEU A 192 24.55 -22.48 15.55
N MET A 193 24.57 -22.29 14.25
CA MET A 193 25.51 -22.97 13.33
C MET A 193 26.86 -22.26 13.21
N ASN A 194 27.09 -21.13 13.92
CA ASN A 194 28.27 -20.29 13.78
C ASN A 194 28.56 -19.87 12.31
N ALA A 195 27.52 -19.74 11.49
CA ALA A 195 27.59 -19.45 10.07
C ALA A 195 27.56 -17.95 9.73
N GLY A 196 27.41 -17.08 10.73
CA GLY A 196 27.22 -15.63 10.55
C GLY A 196 28.33 -14.95 9.76
N LYS A 197 29.61 -15.30 9.97
CA LYS A 197 30.74 -14.74 9.22
C LYS A 197 30.67 -15.08 7.72
N GLY A 198 30.31 -16.32 7.38
CA GLY A 198 30.20 -16.78 5.98
C GLY A 198 29.05 -16.09 5.23
N VAL A 199 27.89 -15.94 5.90
CA VAL A 199 26.73 -15.25 5.33
C VAL A 199 27.00 -13.76 5.24
N GLY A 200 27.62 -13.14 6.26
CA GLY A 200 28.01 -11.73 6.24
C GLY A 200 28.94 -11.40 5.06
N LYS A 201 29.93 -12.27 4.75
CA LYS A 201 30.79 -12.10 3.58
C LYS A 201 30.00 -12.13 2.27
N ARG A 202 29.08 -13.09 2.12
CA ARG A 202 28.21 -13.18 0.92
C ARG A 202 27.26 -12.00 0.77
N LEU A 203 26.77 -11.46 1.87
CA LEU A 203 25.96 -10.22 1.86
C LEU A 203 26.81 -9.01 1.47
N ALA A 204 28.05 -8.89 1.99
CA ALA A 204 28.97 -7.82 1.62
C ALA A 204 29.33 -7.86 0.13
N GLU A 205 29.59 -9.04 -0.43
CA GLU A 205 29.85 -9.23 -1.86
C GLU A 205 28.63 -8.82 -2.71
N ALA A 206 27.42 -9.22 -2.30
CA ALA A 206 26.20 -8.83 -2.99
C ALA A 206 25.92 -7.32 -2.88
N ALA A 207 26.22 -6.70 -1.73
CA ALA A 207 26.11 -5.25 -1.53
C ALA A 207 27.11 -4.50 -2.42
N GLU A 208 28.34 -4.99 -2.55
CA GLU A 208 29.35 -4.41 -3.43
C GLU A 208 28.95 -4.53 -4.92
N GLU A 209 28.32 -5.62 -5.32
CA GLU A 209 27.75 -5.73 -6.66
C GLU A 209 26.68 -4.68 -6.89
N VAL A 210 25.75 -4.50 -5.94
CA VAL A 210 24.71 -3.46 -6.01
C VAL A 210 25.35 -2.08 -6.08
N ARG A 211 26.36 -1.79 -5.23
CA ARG A 211 27.10 -0.52 -5.25
C ARG A 211 27.69 -0.24 -6.63
N SER A 212 28.36 -1.21 -7.24
CA SER A 212 28.93 -1.08 -8.57
C SER A 212 27.87 -0.76 -9.65
N LYS A 213 26.71 -1.47 -9.60
CA LYS A 213 25.60 -1.21 -10.54
C LYS A 213 24.93 0.14 -10.30
N VAL A 214 24.81 0.56 -9.03
CA VAL A 214 24.31 1.91 -8.68
C VAL A 214 25.25 2.97 -9.23
N MET A 215 26.56 2.84 -9.01
CA MET A 215 27.53 3.83 -9.51
C MET A 215 27.51 3.93 -11.03
N SER A 216 27.42 2.81 -11.74
CA SER A 216 27.26 2.81 -13.20
C SER A 216 25.94 3.47 -13.64
N TYR A 217 24.86 3.27 -12.90
CA TYR A 217 23.56 3.90 -13.17
C TYR A 217 23.62 5.41 -12.91
N LEU A 218 24.18 5.83 -11.77
CA LEU A 218 24.31 7.24 -11.40
C LEU A 218 25.25 7.99 -12.36
N ALA A 219 26.41 7.40 -12.68
CA ALA A 219 27.34 8.01 -13.64
C ALA A 219 26.70 8.21 -15.01
N GLY A 220 25.97 7.20 -15.50
CA GLY A 220 25.22 7.33 -16.75
C GLY A 220 24.12 8.38 -16.69
N ASN A 221 23.35 8.43 -15.59
CA ASN A 221 22.33 9.45 -15.39
C ASN A 221 22.93 10.85 -15.32
N GLN A 222 24.06 11.01 -14.60
CA GLN A 222 24.74 12.31 -14.48
C GLN A 222 25.31 12.77 -15.83
N LEU A 223 25.85 11.85 -16.64
CA LEU A 223 26.32 12.17 -17.98
C LEU A 223 25.17 12.64 -18.89
N ILE A 224 24.00 12.02 -18.78
CA ILE A 224 22.80 12.48 -19.51
C ILE A 224 22.42 13.89 -19.10
N LEU A 225 22.33 14.16 -17.79
CA LEU A 225 21.99 15.49 -17.29
C LEU A 225 23.03 16.51 -17.76
N LEU A 226 24.32 16.20 -17.65
CA LEU A 226 25.38 17.07 -18.15
C LEU A 226 25.23 17.39 -19.64
N VAL A 227 24.96 16.40 -20.49
CA VAL A 227 24.77 16.60 -21.93
C VAL A 227 23.50 17.42 -22.19
N ILE A 228 22.41 17.14 -21.52
CA ILE A 228 21.15 17.89 -21.64
C ILE A 228 21.40 19.35 -21.22
N ASP A 229 21.95 19.58 -20.04
CA ASP A 229 22.19 20.93 -19.54
C ASP A 229 23.20 21.71 -20.42
N SER A 230 24.30 21.08 -20.83
CA SER A 230 25.32 21.75 -21.66
C SER A 230 24.83 22.01 -23.08
N VAL A 231 24.19 21.04 -23.73
CA VAL A 231 23.78 21.20 -25.13
C VAL A 231 22.53 22.06 -25.24
N PHE A 232 21.56 21.88 -24.37
CA PHE A 232 20.30 22.62 -24.45
C PHE A 232 20.36 23.97 -23.73
N SER A 233 20.81 24.02 -22.47
CA SER A 233 20.83 25.27 -21.72
C SER A 233 21.86 26.22 -22.30
N LEU A 234 23.12 25.76 -22.49
CA LEU A 234 24.17 26.57 -23.05
C LEU A 234 23.91 26.86 -24.54
N GLY A 235 23.51 25.84 -25.32
CA GLY A 235 23.20 25.98 -26.74
C GLY A 235 22.01 26.90 -27.01
N MET A 236 20.94 26.82 -26.21
CA MET A 236 19.78 27.72 -26.30
C MET A 236 20.16 29.17 -25.96
N ILE A 237 20.85 29.38 -24.85
CA ILE A 237 21.22 30.73 -24.41
C ILE A 237 22.21 31.33 -25.38
N THR A 238 23.27 30.60 -25.76
CA THR A 238 24.26 31.12 -26.73
C THR A 238 23.65 31.35 -28.13
N GLY A 239 22.76 30.46 -28.58
CA GLY A 239 22.01 30.65 -29.82
C GLY A 239 21.07 31.85 -29.78
N ALA A 240 20.38 32.05 -28.64
CA ALA A 240 19.54 33.24 -28.44
C ALA A 240 20.34 34.52 -28.40
N ILE A 241 21.53 34.54 -27.77
CA ILE A 241 22.44 35.68 -27.77
C ILE A 241 22.93 35.98 -29.20
N ALA A 242 23.42 34.94 -29.91
CA ALA A 242 23.89 35.12 -31.30
C ALA A 242 22.76 35.65 -32.20
N LEU A 243 21.57 35.12 -32.11
CA LEU A 243 20.42 35.59 -32.86
C LEU A 243 20.02 37.03 -32.47
N ALA A 244 20.01 37.35 -31.18
CA ALA A 244 19.71 38.69 -30.69
C ALA A 244 20.68 39.74 -31.27
N LEU A 245 21.98 39.43 -31.29
CA LEU A 245 23.01 40.30 -31.88
C LEU A 245 22.80 40.48 -33.39
N ILE A 246 22.60 39.40 -34.15
CA ILE A 246 22.34 39.44 -35.59
C ILE A 246 21.08 40.27 -35.88
N ARG A 247 20.00 40.08 -35.15
CA ARG A 247 18.74 40.80 -35.36
C ARG A 247 18.85 42.27 -34.93
N TYR A 248 19.68 42.58 -33.93
CA TYR A 248 20.01 43.95 -33.54
C TYR A 248 20.80 44.68 -34.62
N GLU A 249 21.86 44.06 -35.15
CA GLU A 249 22.66 44.61 -36.26
C GLU A 249 21.85 44.86 -37.55
N GLN A 250 20.85 43.99 -37.79
CA GLN A 250 19.90 44.15 -38.91
C GLN A 250 18.84 45.23 -38.67
N GLY A 251 18.82 45.86 -37.50
CA GLY A 251 17.82 46.86 -37.14
C GLY A 251 16.39 46.28 -36.89
N ALA A 252 16.28 44.97 -36.81
CA ALA A 252 15.00 44.29 -36.58
C ALA A 252 14.60 44.25 -35.10
N LEU A 253 15.56 44.32 -34.20
CA LEU A 253 15.35 44.42 -32.75
C LEU A 253 16.05 45.64 -32.20
N SER A 254 15.46 46.26 -31.19
CA SER A 254 16.11 47.27 -30.34
C SER A 254 17.10 46.60 -29.36
N ALA A 255 17.91 47.40 -28.67
CA ALA A 255 18.81 46.89 -27.64
C ALA A 255 18.06 46.18 -26.52
N GLY A 256 16.94 46.76 -26.06
CA GLY A 256 16.07 46.18 -25.09
C GLY A 256 15.35 44.91 -25.59
N GLY A 257 14.94 44.92 -26.89
CA GLY A 257 14.35 43.73 -27.52
C GLY A 257 15.33 42.56 -27.61
N ALA A 258 16.60 42.82 -27.89
CA ALA A 258 17.64 41.79 -27.89
C ALA A 258 17.87 41.18 -26.52
N ILE A 259 17.90 41.99 -25.46
CA ILE A 259 18.01 41.51 -24.07
C ILE A 259 16.74 40.74 -23.66
N SER A 260 15.55 41.23 -24.02
CA SER A 260 14.28 40.51 -23.77
C SER A 260 14.29 39.13 -24.42
N LEU A 261 14.79 38.98 -25.65
CA LEU A 261 14.87 37.69 -26.33
C LEU A 261 15.74 36.70 -25.57
N VAL A 262 16.89 37.14 -25.04
CA VAL A 262 17.77 36.29 -24.23
C VAL A 262 17.08 35.87 -22.91
N LEU A 263 16.42 36.81 -22.21
CA LEU A 263 15.70 36.51 -20.99
C LEU A 263 14.53 35.57 -21.24
N LEU A 264 13.75 35.77 -22.30
CA LEU A 264 12.61 34.89 -22.65
C LEU A 264 13.06 33.48 -23.04
N SER A 265 14.25 33.32 -23.64
CA SER A 265 14.80 32.00 -23.95
C SER A 265 15.04 31.15 -22.69
N SER A 266 15.31 31.79 -21.55
CA SER A 266 15.50 31.08 -20.29
C SER A 266 14.24 30.34 -19.80
N ILE A 267 13.03 30.84 -20.10
CA ILE A 267 11.75 30.20 -19.73
C ILE A 267 11.61 28.85 -20.45
N MET A 268 12.22 28.69 -21.62
CA MET A 268 12.18 27.47 -22.41
C MET A 268 13.01 26.32 -21.79
N LEU A 269 13.80 26.60 -20.75
CA LEU A 269 14.60 25.60 -20.05
C LEU A 269 13.81 24.87 -18.96
N ASP A 270 12.66 25.38 -18.47
CA ASP A 270 11.83 24.75 -17.45
C ASP A 270 11.47 23.28 -17.74
N PRO A 271 11.14 22.86 -18.98
CA PRO A 271 10.91 21.45 -19.28
C PRO A 271 12.09 20.53 -18.98
N LEU A 272 13.32 21.00 -19.09
CA LEU A 272 14.53 20.21 -18.83
C LEU A 272 14.65 19.87 -17.35
N ASP A 273 14.43 20.84 -16.47
CA ASP A 273 14.42 20.62 -15.02
C ASP A 273 13.31 19.62 -14.61
N ARG A 274 12.13 19.75 -15.22
CA ARG A 274 11.01 18.82 -14.98
C ARG A 274 11.31 17.39 -15.44
N ILE A 275 12.09 17.23 -16.53
CA ILE A 275 12.54 15.91 -16.99
C ILE A 275 13.46 15.28 -15.97
N GLY A 276 14.40 16.03 -15.37
CA GLY A 276 15.23 15.55 -14.28
C GLY A 276 14.38 15.04 -13.11
N GLN A 277 13.39 15.81 -12.67
CA GLN A 277 12.46 15.43 -11.60
C GLN A 277 11.60 14.20 -11.95
N PHE A 278 11.30 13.97 -13.24
CA PHE A 278 10.52 12.80 -13.68
C PHE A 278 11.20 11.48 -13.30
N PHE A 279 12.51 11.39 -13.33
CA PHE A 279 13.23 10.17 -12.95
C PHE A 279 13.09 9.86 -11.46
N TYR A 280 12.99 10.86 -10.61
CA TYR A 280 12.84 10.68 -9.16
C TYR A 280 11.37 10.50 -8.75
N ILE A 281 10.49 11.42 -9.15
CA ILE A 281 9.10 11.45 -8.70
C ILE A 281 8.19 10.70 -9.69
N GLY A 282 8.37 10.95 -10.99
CA GLY A 282 7.48 10.43 -12.04
C GLY A 282 7.52 8.92 -12.15
N MET A 283 8.72 8.34 -12.35
CA MET A 283 8.86 6.88 -12.52
C MET A 283 8.48 6.10 -11.27
N GLY A 284 8.89 6.59 -10.10
CA GLY A 284 8.53 5.98 -8.82
C GLY A 284 7.02 6.00 -8.59
N GLY A 285 6.38 7.14 -8.85
CA GLY A 285 4.93 7.31 -8.72
C GLY A 285 4.12 6.49 -9.71
N ILE A 286 4.57 6.37 -10.97
CA ILE A 286 3.92 5.52 -11.98
C ILE A 286 4.00 4.04 -11.59
N ALA A 287 5.17 3.58 -11.14
CA ALA A 287 5.37 2.20 -10.71
C ALA A 287 4.49 1.86 -9.49
N ALA A 288 4.51 2.71 -8.46
CA ALA A 288 3.68 2.55 -7.27
C ALA A 288 2.17 2.61 -7.60
N ASN A 289 1.75 3.53 -8.49
CA ASN A 289 0.35 3.61 -8.91
C ASN A 289 -0.13 2.34 -9.64
N LYS A 290 0.73 1.74 -10.46
CA LYS A 290 0.43 0.46 -11.13
C LYS A 290 0.28 -0.67 -10.12
N GLU A 291 1.13 -0.71 -9.10
CA GLU A 291 1.12 -1.73 -8.06
C GLU A 291 -0.12 -1.61 -7.16
N ILE A 292 -0.43 -0.39 -6.68
CA ILE A 292 -1.64 -0.09 -5.90
C ILE A 292 -2.91 -0.40 -6.71
N LYS A 293 -2.95 0.00 -7.99
CA LYS A 293 -4.08 -0.31 -8.87
C LYS A 293 -4.29 -1.81 -9.02
N LYS A 294 -3.20 -2.55 -9.31
CA LYS A 294 -3.24 -4.02 -9.42
C LYS A 294 -3.69 -4.69 -8.12
N PHE A 295 -3.31 -4.14 -6.96
CA PHE A 295 -3.75 -4.64 -5.67
C PHE A 295 -5.25 -4.39 -5.43
N ASN A 296 -5.72 -3.17 -5.70
CA ASN A 296 -7.13 -2.80 -5.52
C ASN A 296 -8.09 -3.47 -6.53
N GLU A 297 -7.57 -3.93 -7.67
CA GLU A 297 -8.33 -4.67 -8.69
C GLU A 297 -8.43 -6.18 -8.39
N GLN A 298 -7.77 -6.68 -7.33
CA GLN A 298 -7.91 -8.09 -6.95
C GLN A 298 -9.34 -8.37 -6.50
N THR A 299 -9.91 -9.42 -7.05
CA THR A 299 -11.24 -9.87 -6.65
C THR A 299 -11.15 -10.57 -5.30
N PRO A 300 -11.93 -10.17 -4.28
CA PRO A 300 -12.03 -10.91 -3.04
C PRO A 300 -12.46 -12.36 -3.30
N PRO A 301 -11.89 -13.34 -2.57
CA PRO A 301 -12.25 -14.75 -2.73
C PRO A 301 -13.73 -15.01 -2.42
N VAL A 302 -14.32 -14.15 -1.60
CA VAL A 302 -15.73 -14.19 -1.23
C VAL A 302 -16.33 -12.81 -1.41
N ALA A 303 -17.32 -12.71 -2.31
CA ALA A 303 -18.10 -11.48 -2.45
C ALA A 303 -19.15 -11.40 -1.33
N ASP A 304 -19.27 -10.21 -0.72
CA ASP A 304 -20.31 -9.96 0.27
C ASP A 304 -21.69 -9.86 -0.41
N ALA A 305 -22.69 -10.56 0.12
CA ALA A 305 -24.04 -10.51 -0.39
C ALA A 305 -24.71 -9.18 0.00
N LYS A 306 -24.66 -8.19 -0.91
CA LYS A 306 -25.28 -6.88 -0.69
C LYS A 306 -26.80 -6.94 -0.88
N GLY A 307 -27.55 -6.34 0.06
CA GLY A 307 -29.00 -6.16 -0.08
C GLY A 307 -29.84 -7.37 0.30
N VAL A 308 -29.26 -8.42 0.88
CA VAL A 308 -29.98 -9.57 1.41
C VAL A 308 -30.51 -9.24 2.80
N SER A 309 -31.76 -9.60 3.09
CA SER A 309 -32.35 -9.52 4.44
C SER A 309 -31.51 -10.38 5.38
N ILE A 310 -31.06 -9.80 6.50
CA ILE A 310 -30.26 -10.51 7.49
C ILE A 310 -31.19 -11.47 8.24
N PRO A 311 -30.92 -12.80 8.19
CA PRO A 311 -31.69 -13.75 8.99
C PRO A 311 -31.57 -13.45 10.49
N VAL A 312 -32.64 -13.66 11.24
CA VAL A 312 -32.62 -13.55 12.70
C VAL A 312 -31.63 -14.58 13.24
N ILE A 313 -30.70 -14.15 14.09
CA ILE A 313 -29.77 -15.06 14.79
C ILE A 313 -30.58 -15.83 15.87
N PRO A 314 -30.65 -17.16 15.80
CA PRO A 314 -31.30 -17.91 16.86
C PRO A 314 -30.57 -17.76 18.20
N ALA A 315 -31.31 -17.63 19.28
CA ALA A 315 -30.74 -17.65 20.64
C ALA A 315 -30.28 -19.05 21.08
N ALA A 316 -30.63 -20.08 20.33
CA ALA A 316 -30.34 -21.49 20.59
C ALA A 316 -29.04 -21.95 19.90
N PRO A 317 -28.45 -23.08 20.33
CA PRO A 317 -27.34 -23.73 19.60
C PRO A 317 -27.65 -23.88 18.12
N GLY A 318 -26.67 -23.60 17.25
CA GLY A 318 -26.88 -23.60 15.82
C GLY A 318 -26.57 -24.95 15.15
N GLU A 319 -27.10 -25.18 13.95
CA GLU A 319 -26.76 -26.32 13.12
C GLU A 319 -25.61 -25.96 12.16
N ILE A 320 -24.68 -26.91 11.96
CA ILE A 320 -23.68 -26.85 10.88
C ILE A 320 -23.98 -27.94 9.86
N ARG A 321 -24.05 -27.62 8.58
CA ARG A 321 -24.22 -28.59 7.51
C ARG A 321 -23.34 -28.30 6.30
N LEU A 322 -22.50 -29.27 5.95
CA LEU A 322 -21.77 -29.34 4.70
C LEU A 322 -22.42 -30.43 3.84
N SER A 323 -22.82 -30.11 2.61
CA SER A 323 -23.47 -31.05 1.69
C SER A 323 -22.75 -31.05 0.36
N GLY A 324 -22.07 -32.15 0.02
CA GLY A 324 -21.38 -32.34 -1.26
C GLY A 324 -20.24 -31.34 -1.53
N VAL A 325 -19.57 -30.88 -0.49
CA VAL A 325 -18.61 -29.78 -0.58
C VAL A 325 -17.31 -30.21 -1.26
N SER A 326 -16.99 -29.55 -2.39
CA SER A 326 -15.70 -29.70 -3.08
C SER A 326 -14.99 -28.35 -3.16
N PHE A 327 -13.67 -28.37 -2.95
CA PHE A 327 -12.85 -27.15 -2.93
C PHE A 327 -11.39 -27.43 -3.33
N SER A 328 -10.80 -26.50 -4.12
CA SER A 328 -9.39 -26.51 -4.54
C SER A 328 -8.78 -25.12 -4.38
N TYR A 329 -7.55 -25.03 -3.85
CA TYR A 329 -6.79 -23.76 -3.86
C TYR A 329 -6.24 -23.42 -5.25
N THR A 330 -5.94 -24.45 -6.02
CA THR A 330 -5.50 -24.37 -7.43
C THR A 330 -6.28 -25.41 -8.24
N LYS A 331 -6.55 -25.15 -9.53
CA LYS A 331 -7.43 -25.97 -10.38
C LYS A 331 -7.10 -27.47 -10.41
N ASP A 332 -5.80 -27.80 -10.14
CA ASP A 332 -5.31 -29.18 -10.31
C ASP A 332 -5.10 -29.92 -8.96
N THR A 333 -5.37 -29.28 -7.83
CA THR A 333 -5.15 -29.87 -6.49
C THR A 333 -6.39 -29.77 -5.61
N PRO A 334 -7.36 -30.69 -5.77
CA PRO A 334 -8.54 -30.71 -4.92
C PRO A 334 -8.17 -31.07 -3.49
N VAL A 335 -8.67 -30.26 -2.53
CA VAL A 335 -8.46 -30.43 -1.09
C VAL A 335 -9.67 -31.08 -0.43
N LEU A 336 -10.88 -30.72 -0.86
CA LEU A 336 -12.11 -31.36 -0.43
C LEU A 336 -12.82 -31.96 -1.64
N ARG A 337 -13.37 -33.17 -1.47
CA ARG A 337 -14.06 -33.95 -2.51
C ARG A 337 -15.35 -34.49 -1.95
N ASP A 338 -16.48 -33.94 -2.34
CA ASP A 338 -17.81 -34.38 -1.92
C ASP A 338 -17.92 -34.54 -0.38
N ALA A 339 -17.34 -33.58 0.36
CA ALA A 339 -17.31 -33.64 1.80
C ALA A 339 -18.70 -33.36 2.40
N ASN A 340 -19.16 -34.27 3.27
CA ASN A 340 -20.44 -34.20 3.93
C ASN A 340 -20.23 -34.22 5.45
N LEU A 341 -20.79 -33.24 6.18
CA LEU A 341 -20.69 -33.15 7.63
C LEU A 341 -21.92 -32.44 8.17
N THR A 342 -22.56 -33.03 9.16
CA THR A 342 -23.67 -32.38 9.88
C THR A 342 -23.38 -32.40 11.37
N LEU A 343 -23.54 -31.26 12.02
CA LEU A 343 -23.56 -31.14 13.48
C LEU A 343 -24.94 -30.66 13.89
N SER A 344 -25.60 -31.46 14.74
CA SER A 344 -26.88 -31.10 15.34
C SER A 344 -26.72 -29.96 16.36
N PRO A 345 -27.77 -29.17 16.63
CA PRO A 345 -27.72 -28.15 17.66
C PRO A 345 -27.27 -28.70 19.02
N GLY A 346 -26.20 -28.12 19.57
CA GLY A 346 -25.61 -28.56 20.85
C GLY A 346 -24.66 -29.75 20.76
N GLU A 347 -24.49 -30.37 19.59
CA GLU A 347 -23.56 -31.49 19.37
C GLU A 347 -22.10 -31.01 19.35
N HIS A 348 -21.22 -31.76 20.01
CA HIS A 348 -19.78 -31.57 19.94
C HIS A 348 -19.15 -32.64 19.04
N VAL A 349 -18.66 -32.23 17.86
CA VAL A 349 -18.01 -33.13 16.91
C VAL A 349 -16.53 -32.82 16.80
N ALA A 350 -15.69 -33.85 16.93
CA ALA A 350 -14.28 -33.75 16.65
C ALA A 350 -13.99 -34.15 15.19
N LEU A 351 -13.28 -33.30 14.47
CA LEU A 351 -12.79 -33.56 13.11
C LEU A 351 -11.31 -33.94 13.18
N ALA A 352 -11.03 -35.21 13.07
CA ALA A 352 -9.69 -35.77 13.07
C ALA A 352 -9.16 -35.94 11.61
N GLY A 353 -7.86 -36.14 11.45
CA GLY A 353 -7.26 -36.46 10.16
C GLY A 353 -5.79 -36.03 10.09
N PRO A 354 -5.02 -36.52 9.10
CA PRO A 354 -3.62 -36.17 8.94
C PRO A 354 -3.38 -34.68 8.64
N SER A 355 -2.17 -34.21 8.86
CA SER A 355 -1.80 -32.83 8.47
C SER A 355 -1.95 -32.67 6.96
N GLY A 356 -2.51 -31.52 6.54
CA GLY A 356 -2.78 -31.25 5.11
C GLY A 356 -4.06 -31.90 4.55
N ALA A 357 -4.83 -32.67 5.33
CA ALA A 357 -6.07 -33.29 4.85
C ALA A 357 -7.18 -32.30 4.45
N GLY A 358 -7.09 -31.03 4.83
CA GLY A 358 -8.10 -30.02 4.52
C GLY A 358 -8.94 -29.55 5.72
N LYS A 359 -8.57 -29.92 6.95
CA LYS A 359 -9.30 -29.54 8.18
C LYS A 359 -9.44 -28.01 8.33
N SER A 360 -8.34 -27.27 8.21
CA SER A 360 -8.37 -25.80 8.27
C SER A 360 -9.11 -25.17 7.08
N THR A 361 -9.25 -25.90 5.96
CA THR A 361 -10.10 -25.46 4.82
C THR A 361 -11.57 -25.49 5.21
N ILE A 362 -12.01 -26.51 5.96
CA ILE A 362 -13.39 -26.59 6.50
C ILE A 362 -13.64 -25.42 7.47
N SER A 363 -12.70 -25.13 8.38
CA SER A 363 -12.77 -23.98 9.26
C SER A 363 -12.91 -22.66 8.47
N ALA A 364 -12.10 -22.46 7.43
CA ALA A 364 -12.13 -21.26 6.59
C ALA A 364 -13.44 -21.13 5.76
N LEU A 365 -14.03 -22.25 5.33
CA LEU A 365 -15.34 -22.27 4.67
C LEU A 365 -16.45 -21.84 5.63
N LEU A 366 -16.46 -22.37 6.85
CA LEU A 366 -17.45 -22.04 7.89
C LEU A 366 -17.36 -20.56 8.33
N GLN A 367 -16.16 -19.99 8.34
CA GLN A 367 -15.94 -18.58 8.66
C GLN A 367 -16.21 -17.61 7.48
N GLY A 368 -16.56 -18.15 6.30
CA GLY A 368 -16.80 -17.36 5.10
C GLY A 368 -15.53 -16.71 4.51
N PHE A 369 -14.33 -17.26 4.79
CA PHE A 369 -13.09 -16.84 4.12
C PHE A 369 -12.90 -17.51 2.76
N LEU A 370 -13.55 -18.66 2.55
CA LEU A 370 -13.55 -19.40 1.31
C LEU A 370 -14.99 -19.72 0.88
N ARG A 371 -15.18 -20.00 -0.39
CA ARG A 371 -16.43 -20.52 -0.97
C ARG A 371 -16.18 -21.90 -1.55
N PRO A 372 -17.10 -22.85 -1.41
CA PRO A 372 -16.99 -24.14 -2.10
C PRO A 372 -17.13 -23.95 -3.61
N GLU A 373 -16.44 -24.78 -4.39
CA GLU A 373 -16.60 -24.86 -5.85
C GLU A 373 -17.88 -25.60 -6.23
N ARG A 374 -18.26 -26.59 -5.42
CA ARG A 374 -19.51 -27.38 -5.54
C ARG A 374 -20.01 -27.68 -4.14
N GLY A 375 -21.32 -27.97 -4.06
CA GLY A 375 -22.00 -28.23 -2.80
C GLY A 375 -22.38 -26.95 -2.07
N GLN A 376 -22.83 -27.10 -0.82
CA GLN A 376 -23.34 -26.02 0.02
C GLN A 376 -22.78 -26.13 1.45
N VAL A 377 -22.55 -24.96 2.05
CA VAL A 377 -22.21 -24.83 3.47
C VAL A 377 -23.29 -23.99 4.11
N CYS A 378 -24.01 -24.58 5.06
CA CYS A 378 -25.10 -23.92 5.75
C CYS A 378 -24.80 -23.80 7.25
N LEU A 379 -25.15 -22.65 7.82
CA LEU A 379 -25.24 -22.41 9.26
C LEU A 379 -26.69 -22.07 9.61
N ASN A 380 -27.28 -22.74 10.55
CA ASN A 380 -28.68 -22.54 10.95
C ASN A 380 -29.67 -22.63 9.76
N GLY A 381 -29.44 -23.52 8.82
CA GLY A 381 -30.23 -23.67 7.61
C GLY A 381 -30.02 -22.61 6.53
N VAL A 382 -29.17 -21.60 6.76
CA VAL A 382 -28.85 -20.53 5.82
C VAL A 382 -27.58 -20.87 5.05
N ASP A 383 -27.65 -20.90 3.72
CA ASP A 383 -26.48 -21.09 2.86
C ASP A 383 -25.56 -19.86 2.96
N LEU A 384 -24.31 -20.09 3.34
CA LEU A 384 -23.30 -19.05 3.48
C LEU A 384 -23.02 -18.32 2.16
N ALA A 385 -23.34 -18.95 1.01
CA ALA A 385 -23.21 -18.32 -0.29
C ALA A 385 -24.14 -17.11 -0.46
N THR A 386 -25.28 -17.09 0.20
CA THR A 386 -26.31 -16.06 0.08
C THR A 386 -26.35 -15.10 1.26
N ALA A 387 -25.64 -15.39 2.36
CA ALA A 387 -25.64 -14.60 3.56
C ALA A 387 -24.58 -13.47 3.55
N PRO A 388 -24.87 -12.31 4.18
CA PRO A 388 -23.87 -11.29 4.43
C PRO A 388 -22.72 -11.81 5.29
N LEU A 389 -21.46 -11.45 4.96
CA LEU A 389 -20.28 -11.91 5.70
C LEU A 389 -20.30 -11.49 7.17
N SER A 390 -20.88 -10.33 7.48
CA SER A 390 -21.07 -9.88 8.86
C SER A 390 -21.96 -10.85 9.67
N TRP A 391 -23.04 -11.32 9.05
CA TRP A 391 -23.92 -12.32 9.65
C TRP A 391 -23.20 -13.67 9.84
N VAL A 392 -22.52 -14.17 8.78
CA VAL A 392 -21.75 -15.43 8.84
C VAL A 392 -20.77 -15.44 10.01
N ARG A 393 -19.99 -14.35 10.13
CA ARG A 393 -18.99 -14.21 11.20
C ARG A 393 -19.60 -13.99 12.59
N ALA A 394 -20.81 -13.48 12.68
CA ALA A 394 -21.52 -13.38 13.96
C ALA A 394 -22.02 -14.73 14.49
N GLN A 395 -22.26 -15.73 13.61
CA GLN A 395 -22.77 -17.04 14.00
C GLN A 395 -21.75 -17.90 14.74
N SER A 396 -20.45 -17.71 14.49
CA SER A 396 -19.40 -18.56 15.04
C SER A 396 -18.35 -17.79 15.83
N ALA A 397 -17.90 -18.35 16.94
CA ALA A 397 -16.68 -17.96 17.64
C ALA A 397 -15.58 -18.98 17.30
N VAL A 398 -14.36 -18.51 17.13
CA VAL A 398 -13.23 -19.33 16.71
C VAL A 398 -12.09 -19.17 17.69
N VAL A 399 -11.50 -20.30 18.10
CA VAL A 399 -10.23 -20.36 18.82
C VAL A 399 -9.22 -21.00 17.87
N GLU A 400 -8.28 -20.19 17.38
CA GLU A 400 -7.26 -20.62 16.41
C GLU A 400 -6.07 -21.28 17.11
N GLN A 401 -5.27 -22.02 16.35
CA GLN A 401 -4.06 -22.70 16.80
C GLN A 401 -3.04 -21.74 17.44
N SER A 402 -2.92 -20.52 16.92
CA SER A 402 -2.04 -19.48 17.44
C SER A 402 -2.82 -18.19 17.68
N THR A 403 -2.76 -17.69 18.90
CA THR A 403 -3.45 -16.46 19.28
C THR A 403 -2.59 -15.24 19.03
N TYR A 404 -3.13 -14.29 18.29
CA TYR A 404 -2.51 -12.97 18.13
C TYR A 404 -3.06 -11.99 19.18
N LEU A 405 -2.14 -11.39 19.96
CA LEU A 405 -2.46 -10.30 20.87
C LEU A 405 -2.05 -8.98 20.24
N PHE A 406 -3.01 -8.08 20.08
CA PHE A 406 -2.75 -6.72 19.60
C PHE A 406 -2.03 -5.90 20.65
N SER A 407 -1.10 -5.05 20.22
CA SER A 407 -0.44 -4.09 21.10
C SER A 407 -1.46 -3.11 21.68
N GLY A 408 -1.66 -3.13 22.98
CA GLY A 408 -2.65 -2.35 23.70
C GLY A 408 -2.84 -2.89 25.11
N THR A 409 -3.99 -2.62 25.71
CA THR A 409 -4.36 -3.15 27.03
C THR A 409 -5.03 -4.52 26.92
N LEU A 410 -5.15 -5.23 28.03
CA LEU A 410 -5.96 -6.45 28.11
C LEU A 410 -7.42 -6.13 27.76
N ARG A 411 -7.94 -5.00 28.26
CA ARG A 411 -9.26 -4.43 27.91
C ARG A 411 -9.42 -4.30 26.40
N ASP A 412 -8.50 -3.60 25.74
CA ASP A 412 -8.56 -3.39 24.27
C ASP A 412 -8.64 -4.70 23.53
N ASN A 413 -7.88 -5.70 23.98
CA ASN A 413 -7.87 -7.01 23.37
C ASN A 413 -9.17 -7.81 23.57
N LEU A 414 -9.84 -7.66 24.68
CA LEU A 414 -11.14 -8.32 24.97
C LEU A 414 -12.29 -7.62 24.25
N LEU A 415 -12.30 -6.28 24.22
CA LEU A 415 -13.33 -5.49 23.54
C LEU A 415 -13.38 -5.72 22.03
N LEU A 416 -12.34 -6.32 21.41
CA LEU A 416 -12.41 -6.74 20.00
C LEU A 416 -13.54 -7.73 19.74
N ALA A 417 -13.89 -8.58 20.73
CA ALA A 417 -14.96 -9.58 20.60
C ALA A 417 -16.34 -9.00 20.96
N ALA A 418 -16.39 -8.08 21.91
CA ALA A 418 -17.62 -7.46 22.41
C ALA A 418 -17.37 -5.97 22.73
N PRO A 419 -17.49 -5.06 21.75
CA PRO A 419 -17.13 -3.64 21.91
C PRO A 419 -17.93 -2.88 22.98
N THR A 420 -19.08 -3.41 23.40
CA THR A 420 -19.98 -2.80 24.39
C THR A 420 -19.97 -3.52 25.74
N ALA A 421 -19.06 -4.49 25.93
CA ALA A 421 -18.99 -5.25 27.18
C ALA A 421 -18.56 -4.35 28.36
N THR A 422 -19.19 -4.56 29.52
CA THR A 422 -18.81 -3.89 30.77
C THR A 422 -17.57 -4.56 31.38
N ASP A 423 -16.91 -3.84 32.31
CA ASP A 423 -15.74 -4.39 33.00
C ASP A 423 -16.05 -5.72 33.71
N ASP A 424 -17.24 -5.83 34.34
CA ASP A 424 -17.67 -7.04 35.00
C ASP A 424 -17.77 -8.21 34.02
N GLN A 425 -18.31 -7.98 32.82
CA GLN A 425 -18.38 -8.98 31.75
C GLN A 425 -16.99 -9.38 31.23
N LEU A 426 -16.05 -8.42 31.13
CA LEU A 426 -14.69 -8.73 30.75
C LEU A 426 -13.99 -9.60 31.81
N ILE A 427 -14.17 -9.30 33.09
CA ILE A 427 -13.59 -10.04 34.20
C ILE A 427 -14.24 -11.44 34.29
N GLU A 428 -15.55 -11.53 34.11
CA GLU A 428 -16.26 -12.81 34.04
C GLU A 428 -15.70 -13.72 32.93
N ALA A 429 -15.48 -13.16 31.76
CA ALA A 429 -14.89 -13.89 30.63
C ALA A 429 -13.45 -14.37 30.91
N LEU A 430 -12.64 -13.57 31.60
CA LEU A 430 -11.31 -13.99 32.03
C LEU A 430 -11.38 -15.14 33.06
N ARG A 431 -12.30 -15.10 34.00
CA ARG A 431 -12.50 -16.16 34.96
C ARG A 431 -13.04 -17.44 34.31
N ALA A 432 -13.99 -17.32 33.36
CA ALA A 432 -14.49 -18.47 32.58
C ALA A 432 -13.38 -19.13 31.74
N ALA A 433 -12.39 -18.34 31.31
CA ALA A 433 -11.20 -18.83 30.62
C ALA A 433 -10.05 -19.25 31.56
N HIS A 434 -10.31 -19.47 32.85
CA HIS A 434 -9.30 -19.83 33.85
C HIS A 434 -8.11 -18.88 33.93
N LEU A 435 -8.34 -17.56 33.70
CA LEU A 435 -7.36 -16.48 33.82
C LEU A 435 -7.58 -15.63 35.08
N GLY A 436 -8.35 -16.08 36.06
CA GLY A 436 -8.63 -15.32 37.29
C GLY A 436 -7.36 -14.97 38.06
N GLU A 437 -6.51 -15.94 38.37
CA GLU A 437 -5.25 -15.74 39.07
C GLU A 437 -4.29 -14.82 38.30
N PHE A 438 -4.21 -15.01 36.97
CA PHE A 438 -3.41 -14.12 36.10
C PHE A 438 -3.94 -12.69 36.19
N TYR A 439 -5.24 -12.46 36.10
CA TYR A 439 -5.86 -11.15 36.20
C TYR A 439 -5.64 -10.50 37.56
N ASP A 440 -5.85 -11.25 38.65
CA ASP A 440 -5.71 -10.77 40.04
C ASP A 440 -4.24 -10.41 40.35
N ALA A 441 -3.28 -11.03 39.66
CA ALA A 441 -1.84 -10.70 39.78
C ALA A 441 -1.42 -9.47 38.99
N LEU A 442 -2.26 -8.90 38.11
CA LEU A 442 -1.93 -7.73 37.30
C LEU A 442 -2.13 -6.42 38.10
N PRO A 443 -1.07 -5.62 38.36
CA PRO A 443 -1.20 -4.37 39.11
C PRO A 443 -2.15 -3.34 38.46
N ALA A 444 -2.26 -3.36 37.15
CA ALA A 444 -3.13 -2.45 36.37
C ALA A 444 -4.44 -3.13 35.92
N GLY A 445 -4.72 -4.36 36.34
CA GLY A 445 -5.95 -5.08 36.00
C GLY A 445 -6.20 -5.12 34.49
N LEU A 446 -7.39 -4.73 34.04
CA LEU A 446 -7.77 -4.68 32.62
C LEU A 446 -6.91 -3.69 31.80
N ASP A 447 -6.30 -2.70 32.42
CA ASP A 447 -5.50 -1.70 31.73
C ASP A 447 -4.02 -2.10 31.63
N ALA A 448 -3.66 -3.31 32.09
CA ALA A 448 -2.34 -3.89 31.89
C ALA A 448 -2.04 -4.03 30.38
N ARG A 449 -0.87 -3.58 29.96
CA ARG A 449 -0.43 -3.64 28.57
C ARG A 449 0.00 -5.04 28.18
N VAL A 450 -0.54 -5.56 27.08
CA VAL A 450 -0.22 -6.87 26.51
C VAL A 450 0.25 -6.74 25.05
N GLY A 451 0.78 -7.83 24.47
CA GLY A 451 1.27 -7.86 23.09
C GLY A 451 2.73 -7.44 22.95
N ALA A 452 3.20 -7.17 21.71
CA ALA A 452 4.62 -7.03 21.35
C ALA A 452 5.40 -5.93 22.10
N ARG A 453 4.73 -5.03 22.81
CA ARG A 453 5.34 -3.93 23.61
C ARG A 453 4.84 -3.89 25.06
N GLY A 454 4.21 -4.96 25.54
CA GLY A 454 3.66 -5.04 26.89
C GLY A 454 4.23 -6.22 27.69
N LEU A 455 3.45 -6.70 28.67
CA LEU A 455 3.78 -7.88 29.44
C LEU A 455 4.03 -9.07 28.50
N ALA A 456 5.07 -9.83 28.77
CA ALA A 456 5.28 -11.12 28.13
C ALA A 456 4.21 -12.07 28.66
N VAL A 457 3.21 -12.34 27.84
CA VAL A 457 2.13 -13.31 28.10
C VAL A 457 2.63 -14.66 27.60
N SER A 458 2.52 -15.70 28.41
CA SER A 458 2.86 -17.06 27.98
C SER A 458 1.94 -17.55 26.86
N GLY A 459 2.38 -18.55 26.10
CA GLY A 459 1.54 -19.13 25.03
C GLY A 459 0.21 -19.65 25.54
N GLY A 460 0.17 -20.28 26.72
CA GLY A 460 -1.05 -20.75 27.36
C GLY A 460 -1.98 -19.61 27.81
N GLU A 461 -1.44 -18.55 28.38
CA GLU A 461 -2.24 -17.36 28.76
C GLU A 461 -2.80 -16.66 27.52
N ALA A 462 -2.00 -16.50 26.45
CA ALA A 462 -2.49 -15.93 25.20
C ALA A 462 -3.64 -16.76 24.62
N GLN A 463 -3.54 -18.08 24.66
CA GLN A 463 -4.59 -18.98 24.19
C GLN A 463 -5.86 -18.85 25.05
N ARG A 464 -5.74 -18.73 26.37
CA ARG A 464 -6.91 -18.51 27.26
C ARG A 464 -7.52 -17.11 27.06
N ILE A 465 -6.74 -16.08 26.69
CA ILE A 465 -7.31 -14.79 26.26
C ILE A 465 -8.14 -14.95 24.97
N ALA A 466 -7.72 -15.79 24.01
CA ALA A 466 -8.56 -16.10 22.85
C ALA A 466 -9.85 -16.82 23.24
N ILE A 467 -9.80 -17.71 24.21
CA ILE A 467 -11.00 -18.39 24.76
C ILE A 467 -11.92 -17.36 25.44
N ALA A 468 -11.39 -16.43 26.23
CA ALA A 468 -12.18 -15.34 26.83
C ALA A 468 -12.85 -14.46 25.75
N ARG A 469 -12.15 -14.16 24.64
CA ARG A 469 -12.76 -13.48 23.48
C ARG A 469 -13.90 -14.31 22.87
N ALA A 470 -13.73 -15.61 22.74
CA ALA A 470 -14.78 -16.51 22.23
C ALA A 470 -15.99 -16.57 23.15
N PHE A 471 -15.77 -16.55 24.48
CA PHE A 471 -16.83 -16.44 25.48
C PHE A 471 -17.63 -15.15 25.34
N LEU A 472 -16.94 -14.00 25.29
CA LEU A 472 -17.55 -12.66 25.14
C LEU A 472 -18.33 -12.51 23.82
N LYS A 473 -17.89 -13.13 22.75
CA LYS A 473 -18.59 -13.10 21.47
C LYS A 473 -19.98 -13.76 21.52
N ASN A 474 -20.18 -14.67 22.44
CA ASN A 474 -21.44 -15.38 22.71
C ASN A 474 -22.13 -15.94 21.45
N ALA A 475 -21.36 -16.53 20.55
CA ALA A 475 -21.86 -17.13 19.32
C ALA A 475 -22.50 -18.52 19.60
N SER A 476 -23.46 -18.90 18.76
CA SER A 476 -24.17 -20.21 18.87
C SER A 476 -23.29 -21.39 18.44
N ILE A 477 -22.24 -21.12 17.67
CA ILE A 477 -21.33 -22.14 17.13
C ILE A 477 -19.91 -21.84 17.61
N MET A 478 -19.20 -22.86 18.07
CA MET A 478 -17.77 -22.81 18.39
C MET A 478 -16.96 -23.62 17.39
N ILE A 479 -15.87 -23.03 16.93
CA ILE A 479 -14.87 -23.68 16.07
C ILE A 479 -13.54 -23.65 16.82
N LEU A 480 -12.99 -24.80 17.14
CA LEU A 480 -11.72 -24.95 17.83
C LEU A 480 -10.71 -25.55 16.85
N ASP A 481 -9.71 -24.78 16.42
CA ASP A 481 -8.69 -25.23 15.46
C ASP A 481 -7.36 -25.46 16.20
N GLU A 482 -7.09 -26.72 16.58
CA GLU A 482 -5.93 -27.18 17.36
C GLU A 482 -5.64 -26.33 18.62
N PRO A 483 -6.63 -26.14 19.52
CA PRO A 483 -6.59 -25.13 20.58
C PRO A 483 -5.49 -25.35 21.63
N THR A 484 -4.92 -26.56 21.71
CA THR A 484 -3.84 -26.92 22.65
C THR A 484 -2.49 -27.13 21.96
N ALA A 485 -2.33 -26.71 20.69
CA ALA A 485 -1.06 -26.83 20.02
C ALA A 485 -0.01 -25.88 20.63
N HIS A 486 1.23 -26.35 20.72
CA HIS A 486 2.39 -25.57 21.18
C HIS A 486 2.35 -25.08 22.64
N VAL A 487 1.53 -25.71 23.51
CA VAL A 487 1.48 -25.42 24.95
C VAL A 487 2.04 -26.59 25.76
N ASP A 488 2.53 -26.30 26.95
CA ASP A 488 2.99 -27.30 27.90
C ASP A 488 1.80 -28.08 28.56
N LEU A 489 2.08 -29.23 29.18
CA LEU A 489 1.06 -30.12 29.75
C LEU A 489 0.24 -29.49 30.88
N ALA A 490 0.80 -28.53 31.63
CA ALA A 490 0.06 -27.88 32.71
C ALA A 490 -0.95 -26.89 32.10
N SER A 491 -0.51 -26.06 31.18
CA SER A 491 -1.39 -25.13 30.44
C SER A 491 -2.43 -25.86 29.59
N GLU A 492 -2.13 -27.06 29.05
CA GLU A 492 -3.09 -27.86 28.29
C GLU A 492 -4.33 -28.23 29.12
N ARG A 493 -4.15 -28.64 30.38
CA ARG A 493 -5.27 -28.98 31.28
C ARG A 493 -6.15 -27.75 31.55
N GLU A 494 -5.56 -26.63 31.83
CA GLU A 494 -6.30 -25.37 32.07
C GLU A 494 -7.06 -24.89 30.82
N ILE A 495 -6.45 -25.02 29.63
CA ILE A 495 -7.11 -24.73 28.36
C ILE A 495 -8.29 -25.64 28.13
N LEU A 496 -8.14 -26.96 28.33
CA LEU A 496 -9.24 -27.91 28.17
C LEU A 496 -10.41 -27.61 29.15
N ALA A 497 -10.12 -27.34 30.43
CA ALA A 497 -11.14 -26.92 31.38
C ALA A 497 -11.85 -25.62 30.99
N SER A 498 -11.10 -24.65 30.43
CA SER A 498 -11.67 -23.41 29.90
C SER A 498 -12.59 -23.67 28.71
N LEU A 499 -12.19 -24.59 27.81
CA LEU A 499 -12.98 -24.95 26.63
C LEU A 499 -14.28 -25.65 27.04
N ASP A 500 -14.24 -26.58 28.02
CA ASP A 500 -15.43 -27.24 28.53
C ASP A 500 -16.46 -26.22 29.03
N THR A 501 -16.01 -25.21 29.76
CA THR A 501 -16.87 -24.12 30.25
C THR A 501 -17.47 -23.29 29.12
N VAL A 502 -16.66 -22.91 28.13
CA VAL A 502 -17.05 -21.98 27.05
C VAL A 502 -17.87 -22.68 25.95
N CYS A 503 -17.68 -23.98 25.75
CA CYS A 503 -18.44 -24.78 24.79
C CYS A 503 -19.78 -25.29 25.31
N ALA A 504 -20.02 -25.25 26.63
CA ALA A 504 -21.24 -25.73 27.22
C ALA A 504 -22.50 -25.11 26.60
N GLY A 505 -23.43 -25.96 26.12
CA GLY A 505 -24.66 -25.53 25.47
C GLY A 505 -24.53 -24.93 24.08
N ARG A 506 -23.36 -25.06 23.42
CA ARG A 506 -23.09 -24.58 22.06
C ARG A 506 -22.77 -25.74 21.11
N THR A 507 -23.07 -25.56 19.83
CA THR A 507 -22.62 -26.52 18.82
C THR A 507 -21.15 -26.33 18.58
N THR A 508 -20.33 -27.37 18.75
CA THR A 508 -18.88 -27.26 18.74
C THR A 508 -18.26 -28.16 17.67
N LEU A 509 -17.44 -27.57 16.80
CA LEU A 509 -16.55 -28.30 15.90
C LEU A 509 -15.12 -28.17 16.41
N THR A 510 -14.53 -29.27 16.85
CA THR A 510 -13.14 -29.33 17.29
C THR A 510 -12.27 -29.97 16.20
N ILE A 511 -11.32 -29.24 15.67
CA ILE A 511 -10.30 -29.74 14.75
C ILE A 511 -9.06 -30.06 15.56
N SER A 512 -8.72 -31.34 15.69
CA SER A 512 -7.56 -31.79 16.47
C SER A 512 -7.05 -33.14 15.99
N HIS A 513 -5.79 -33.39 16.28
CA HIS A 513 -5.17 -34.73 16.16
C HIS A 513 -4.73 -35.26 17.53
N ARG A 514 -5.04 -34.56 18.63
CA ARG A 514 -4.69 -34.93 20.01
C ARG A 514 -5.84 -35.65 20.69
N ASP A 515 -5.56 -36.82 21.24
CA ASP A 515 -6.55 -37.66 21.93
C ASP A 515 -7.24 -36.94 23.11
N ALA A 516 -6.50 -36.11 23.86
CA ALA A 516 -7.04 -35.36 24.99
C ALA A 516 -8.14 -34.37 24.56
N THR A 517 -7.97 -33.71 23.40
CA THR A 517 -8.94 -32.77 22.87
C THR A 517 -10.15 -33.45 22.21
N ILE A 518 -9.95 -34.68 21.69
CA ILE A 518 -10.99 -35.46 21.00
C ILE A 518 -11.91 -36.18 22.00
N LYS A 519 -11.40 -36.57 23.17
CA LYS A 519 -12.13 -37.38 24.18
C LYS A 519 -13.42 -36.72 24.73
N GLY A 520 -13.53 -35.39 24.65
CA GLY A 520 -14.73 -34.66 25.09
C GLY A 520 -15.83 -34.54 24.03
N ALA A 521 -15.61 -35.05 22.82
CA ALA A 521 -16.57 -34.95 21.73
C ALA A 521 -17.60 -36.06 21.75
N ASP A 522 -18.87 -35.75 21.42
CA ASP A 522 -19.96 -36.72 21.29
C ASP A 522 -19.73 -37.69 20.12
N ARG A 523 -19.06 -37.19 19.06
CA ARG A 523 -18.76 -37.94 17.85
C ARG A 523 -17.44 -37.51 17.23
N VAL A 524 -16.72 -38.47 16.67
CA VAL A 524 -15.49 -38.25 15.92
C VAL A 524 -15.74 -38.54 14.46
N SER A 525 -15.46 -37.57 13.60
CA SER A 525 -15.42 -37.71 12.13
C SER A 525 -14.00 -37.59 11.62
N THR A 526 -13.65 -38.40 10.64
CA THR A 526 -12.28 -38.43 10.11
C THR A 526 -12.25 -37.86 8.69
N LEU A 527 -11.41 -36.84 8.45
CA LEU A 527 -11.15 -36.31 7.13
C LEU A 527 -9.93 -37.01 6.53
N GLN A 528 -10.13 -37.74 5.44
CA GLN A 528 -9.10 -38.47 4.73
C GLN A 528 -9.28 -38.31 3.23
N GLU A 529 -8.19 -37.96 2.50
CA GLU A 529 -8.19 -37.77 1.05
C GLU A 529 -9.28 -36.81 0.53
N GLY A 530 -9.65 -35.80 1.35
CA GLY A 530 -10.66 -34.80 1.02
C GLY A 530 -12.10 -35.23 1.27
N THR A 531 -12.35 -36.44 1.79
CA THR A 531 -13.67 -36.96 2.15
C THR A 531 -13.80 -37.10 3.67
N ILE A 532 -15.02 -36.90 4.20
CA ILE A 532 -15.33 -37.06 5.66
C ILE A 532 -16.04 -38.39 5.85
N ARG A 533 -15.57 -39.17 6.83
CA ARG A 533 -16.12 -40.44 7.24
C ARG A 533 -16.50 -40.44 8.72
#